data_064128dcff55b174f58b38ff7bc2bde3
#
_entry.id   064128dcff55b174f58b38ff7bc2bde3
#
_cell.length_a   1.000
_cell.length_b   1.000
_cell.length_c   1.000
_cell.angle_alpha   90.00
_cell.angle_beta   90.00
_cell.angle_gamma   90.00
#
_symmetry.space_group_name_H-M   'P 1'
#
loop_
_entity.id
_entity.type
_entity.pdbx_description
1 polymer ?
#
loop_
_entity_poly.entity_id
_entity_poly.type
_entity_poly.pdbx_seq_one_letter_code
_entity_poly.pdbx_strand_id
1 'polypeptide(L)'
;MPSAFDNLCGPGKPLQAEPPNAKEFEGLCAMGLDKLSDARGPGLKLVSQFDLAYNAAHALCLAALRWHGYRSSNRYIVFQLLPHTLQLGPEVWRILAKCHDVRNRGEYEGMLEITERLVIDLLGACDKVAAKVSALTPPSP
;
A
#
# COMPACT_ATOMS: atom_id res chain seq x y z
N MET A 1 1.23 21.52 -16.92
CA MET A 1 2.26 21.16 -15.92
C MET A 1 2.32 19.65 -15.77
N PRO A 2 3.52 19.05 -15.78
CA PRO A 2 3.62 17.63 -15.51
C PRO A 2 3.15 17.33 -14.10
N SER A 3 2.42 16.23 -13.93
CA SER A 3 2.01 15.75 -12.62
C SER A 3 3.20 15.13 -11.88
N ALA A 4 3.03 14.87 -10.58
CA ALA A 4 4.04 14.14 -9.80
C ALA A 4 4.30 12.75 -10.42
N PHE A 5 3.28 12.13 -11.02
CA PHE A 5 3.43 10.85 -11.69
C PHE A 5 4.28 10.94 -12.94
N ASP A 6 4.10 11.98 -13.76
CA ASP A 6 4.83 12.15 -15.01
C ASP A 6 6.34 12.25 -14.76
N ASN A 7 6.74 12.94 -13.69
CA ASN A 7 8.14 13.10 -13.34
C ASN A 7 8.82 11.76 -12.96
N LEU A 8 8.06 10.79 -12.51
CA LEU A 8 8.55 9.48 -12.07
C LEU A 8 8.32 8.38 -13.11
N CYS A 9 7.70 8.70 -14.23
CA CYS A 9 7.27 7.72 -15.24
C CYS A 9 8.19 7.70 -16.44
N GLY A 10 8.50 6.51 -16.93
CA GLY A 10 9.27 6.31 -18.16
C GLY A 10 10.34 5.24 -18.02
N PRO A 11 11.12 5.02 -19.12
CA PRO A 11 12.20 4.05 -19.12
C PRO A 11 13.24 4.34 -18.02
N GLY A 12 13.57 3.35 -17.22
CA GLY A 12 14.52 3.49 -16.12
C GLY A 12 13.99 4.23 -14.91
N LYS A 13 12.71 4.63 -14.90
CA LYS A 13 12.07 5.32 -13.79
C LYS A 13 11.18 4.37 -13.00
N PRO A 14 10.82 4.72 -11.74
CA PRO A 14 10.06 3.82 -10.87
C PRO A 14 8.62 3.55 -11.32
N LEU A 15 8.01 4.47 -12.09
CA LEU A 15 6.65 4.28 -12.58
C LEU A 15 6.60 3.93 -14.06
N GLN A 16 5.60 3.12 -14.40
CA GLN A 16 5.25 2.81 -15.77
C GLN A 16 3.79 3.24 -15.98
N ALA A 17 3.53 3.93 -17.11
CA ALA A 17 2.15 4.24 -17.48
C ALA A 17 1.47 2.97 -18.00
N GLU A 18 0.29 2.68 -17.49
CA GLU A 18 -0.50 1.54 -17.94
C GLU A 18 -1.98 1.85 -17.72
N PRO A 19 -2.83 1.71 -18.74
CA PRO A 19 -4.24 2.07 -18.59
C PRO A 19 -4.90 1.37 -17.41
N PRO A 20 -5.80 2.05 -16.70
CA PRO A 20 -6.54 1.42 -15.60
C PRO A 20 -7.35 0.22 -16.09
N ASN A 21 -7.55 -0.74 -15.21
CA ASN A 21 -8.31 -1.96 -15.48
C ASN A 21 -9.25 -2.22 -14.30
N ALA A 22 -10.56 -2.23 -14.55
CA ALA A 22 -11.55 -2.39 -13.51
C ALA A 22 -11.40 -3.71 -12.76
N LYS A 23 -11.15 -4.79 -13.47
CA LYS A 23 -11.04 -6.13 -12.88
C LYS A 23 -9.81 -6.23 -11.96
N GLU A 24 -8.69 -5.69 -12.41
CA GLU A 24 -7.48 -5.64 -11.58
C GLU A 24 -7.67 -4.77 -10.35
N PHE A 25 -8.27 -3.59 -10.52
CA PHE A 25 -8.56 -2.70 -9.41
C PHE A 25 -9.44 -3.39 -8.35
N GLU A 26 -10.53 -4.00 -8.78
CA GLU A 26 -11.43 -4.71 -7.88
C GLU A 26 -10.74 -5.88 -7.18
N GLY A 27 -9.92 -6.62 -7.90
CA GLY A 27 -9.16 -7.74 -7.34
C GLY A 27 -8.15 -7.29 -6.28
N LEU A 28 -7.43 -6.20 -6.53
CA LEU A 28 -6.48 -5.63 -5.56
C LEU A 28 -7.21 -5.13 -4.33
N CYS A 29 -8.35 -4.47 -4.50
CA CYS A 29 -9.15 -4.00 -3.37
C CYS A 29 -9.65 -5.17 -2.52
N ALA A 30 -10.20 -6.19 -3.15
CA ALA A 30 -10.71 -7.37 -2.44
C ALA A 30 -9.59 -8.08 -1.68
N MET A 31 -8.46 -8.28 -2.32
CA MET A 31 -7.30 -8.92 -1.70
C MET A 31 -6.80 -8.11 -0.50
N GLY A 32 -6.71 -6.80 -0.66
CA GLY A 32 -6.26 -5.91 0.42
C GLY A 32 -7.22 -5.93 1.61
N LEU A 33 -8.51 -5.82 1.36
CA LEU A 33 -9.52 -5.83 2.42
C LEU A 33 -9.59 -7.18 3.14
N ASP A 34 -9.46 -8.29 2.41
CA ASP A 34 -9.43 -9.63 3.00
C ASP A 34 -8.22 -9.81 3.90
N LYS A 35 -7.04 -9.40 3.45
CA LYS A 35 -5.82 -9.50 4.26
C LYS A 35 -5.90 -8.61 5.50
N LEU A 36 -6.50 -7.43 5.39
CA LEU A 36 -6.69 -6.54 6.53
C LEU A 36 -7.62 -7.16 7.57
N SER A 37 -8.72 -7.76 7.11
CA SER A 37 -9.64 -8.49 7.98
C SER A 37 -8.91 -9.64 8.67
N ASP A 38 -8.13 -10.42 7.92
CA ASP A 38 -7.38 -11.54 8.46
C ASP A 38 -6.35 -11.08 9.50
N ALA A 39 -5.72 -9.94 9.28
CA ALA A 39 -4.73 -9.38 10.21
C ALA A 39 -5.35 -9.08 11.58
N ARG A 40 -6.66 -8.86 11.65
CA ARG A 40 -7.39 -8.63 12.90
C ARG A 40 -7.95 -9.90 13.52
N GLY A 41 -7.70 -11.07 12.90
CA GLY A 41 -8.19 -12.34 13.42
C GLY A 41 -7.54 -12.71 14.75
N PRO A 42 -8.24 -13.50 15.59
CA PRO A 42 -7.70 -13.89 16.89
C PRO A 42 -6.57 -14.90 16.76
N GLY A 43 -5.68 -14.91 17.75
CA GLY A 43 -4.64 -15.94 17.86
C GLY A 43 -3.41 -15.73 16.99
N LEU A 44 -3.31 -14.61 16.27
CA LEU A 44 -2.14 -14.33 15.44
C LEU A 44 -0.99 -13.79 16.26
N LYS A 45 0.22 -14.22 15.93
CA LYS A 45 1.44 -13.60 16.45
C LYS A 45 1.64 -12.24 15.80
N LEU A 46 2.38 -11.36 16.46
CA LEU A 46 2.64 -10.00 15.95
C LEU A 46 3.27 -10.04 14.55
N VAL A 47 4.20 -10.95 14.31
CA VAL A 47 4.85 -11.10 12.99
C VAL A 47 3.83 -11.41 11.91
N SER A 48 2.88 -12.29 12.20
CA SER A 48 1.83 -12.67 11.24
C SER A 48 0.86 -11.53 11.00
N GLN A 49 0.46 -10.81 12.05
CA GLN A 49 -0.38 -9.63 11.91
C GLN A 49 0.31 -8.55 11.07
N PHE A 50 1.59 -8.31 11.34
CA PHE A 50 2.39 -7.36 10.59
C PHE A 50 2.43 -7.71 9.11
N ASP A 51 2.73 -8.97 8.79
CA ASP A 51 2.83 -9.44 7.41
C ASP A 51 1.52 -9.25 6.65
N LEU A 52 0.40 -9.67 7.25
CA LEU A 52 -0.91 -9.53 6.64
C LEU A 52 -1.29 -8.06 6.43
N ALA A 53 -1.11 -7.24 7.46
CA ALA A 53 -1.44 -5.82 7.40
C ALA A 53 -0.55 -5.07 6.40
N TYR A 54 0.74 -5.38 6.37
CA TYR A 54 1.67 -4.76 5.43
C TYR A 54 1.30 -5.10 3.98
N ASN A 55 1.00 -6.36 3.70
CA ASN A 55 0.60 -6.77 2.36
C ASN A 55 -0.77 -6.22 1.97
N ALA A 56 -1.68 -6.08 2.95
CA ALA A 56 -2.97 -5.40 2.74
C ALA A 56 -2.75 -3.95 2.31
N ALA A 57 -1.90 -3.23 3.04
CA ALA A 57 -1.58 -1.84 2.71
C ALA A 57 -1.02 -1.71 1.30
N HIS A 58 -0.08 -2.58 0.94
CA HIS A 58 0.51 -2.53 -0.40
C HIS A 58 -0.54 -2.78 -1.50
N ALA A 59 -1.39 -3.80 -1.33
CA ALA A 59 -2.42 -4.10 -2.32
C ALA A 59 -3.38 -2.92 -2.51
N LEU A 60 -3.81 -2.28 -1.42
CA LEU A 60 -4.72 -1.14 -1.48
C LEU A 60 -4.04 0.09 -2.09
N CYS A 61 -2.80 0.36 -1.72
CA CYS A 61 -2.04 1.48 -2.29
C CYS A 61 -1.75 1.26 -3.77
N LEU A 62 -1.46 0.02 -4.17
CA LEU A 62 -1.26 -0.32 -5.58
C LEU A 62 -2.57 -0.16 -6.36
N ALA A 63 -3.71 -0.56 -5.77
CA ALA A 63 -5.01 -0.34 -6.39
C ALA A 63 -5.23 1.14 -6.72
N ALA A 64 -4.91 2.03 -5.78
CA ALA A 64 -5.02 3.47 -5.98
C ALA A 64 -4.09 3.97 -7.10
N LEU A 65 -2.85 3.50 -7.14
CA LEU A 65 -1.91 3.87 -8.19
C LEU A 65 -2.39 3.39 -9.56
N ARG A 66 -2.91 2.16 -9.63
CA ARG A 66 -3.48 1.60 -10.84
C ARG A 66 -4.72 2.38 -11.30
N TRP A 67 -5.51 2.87 -10.35
CA TRP A 67 -6.66 3.71 -10.66
C TRP A 67 -6.25 4.98 -11.42
N HIS A 68 -5.07 5.54 -11.08
CA HIS A 68 -4.51 6.72 -11.74
C HIS A 68 -3.84 6.40 -13.08
N GLY A 69 -3.70 5.12 -13.46
CA GLY A 69 -3.10 4.73 -14.73
C GLY A 69 -1.60 4.50 -14.68
N TYR A 70 -1.06 4.14 -13.52
CA TYR A 70 0.35 3.87 -13.34
C TYR A 70 0.57 2.56 -12.60
N ARG A 71 1.75 1.99 -12.79
CA ARG A 71 2.19 0.75 -12.14
C ARG A 71 3.61 0.93 -11.62
N SER A 72 3.92 0.30 -10.50
CA SER A 72 5.28 0.22 -9.99
C SER A 72 5.50 -1.10 -9.25
N SER A 73 6.69 -1.69 -9.44
CA SER A 73 7.14 -2.82 -8.63
C SER A 73 7.87 -2.36 -7.37
N ASN A 74 8.14 -1.07 -7.24
CA ASN A 74 8.82 -0.48 -6.09
C ASN A 74 7.79 -0.10 -5.02
N ARG A 75 7.71 -0.91 -3.95
CA ARG A 75 6.71 -0.72 -2.88
C ARG A 75 6.88 0.61 -2.15
N TYR A 76 8.13 1.03 -1.94
CA TYR A 76 8.40 2.30 -1.26
C TYR A 76 7.76 3.47 -2.01
N ILE A 77 7.93 3.50 -3.34
CA ILE A 77 7.34 4.53 -4.19
C ILE A 77 5.80 4.49 -4.14
N VAL A 78 5.22 3.30 -4.13
CA VAL A 78 3.76 3.14 -4.04
C VAL A 78 3.23 3.80 -2.77
N PHE A 79 3.92 3.61 -1.63
CA PHE A 79 3.53 4.27 -0.38
C PHE A 79 3.79 5.77 -0.41
N GLN A 80 4.94 6.18 -0.93
CA GLN A 80 5.37 7.58 -0.96
C GLN A 80 4.44 8.45 -1.82
N LEU A 81 3.73 7.84 -2.77
CA LEU A 81 2.80 8.55 -3.66
C LEU A 81 1.40 8.75 -3.06
N LEU A 82 1.14 8.29 -1.84
CA LEU A 82 -0.18 8.44 -1.21
C LEU A 82 -0.71 9.88 -1.15
N PRO A 83 0.11 10.92 -0.96
CA PRO A 83 -0.40 12.30 -1.07
C PRO A 83 -1.04 12.60 -2.42
N HIS A 84 -0.58 11.95 -3.48
CA HIS A 84 -1.07 12.16 -4.84
C HIS A 84 -2.16 11.17 -5.25
N THR A 85 -2.08 9.93 -4.76
CA THR A 85 -3.07 8.91 -5.15
C THR A 85 -4.35 8.99 -4.34
N LEU A 86 -4.25 9.28 -3.04
CA LEU A 86 -5.38 9.24 -2.11
C LEU A 86 -5.50 10.49 -1.23
N GLN A 87 -4.68 11.51 -1.46
CA GLN A 87 -4.62 12.73 -0.65
C GLN A 87 -4.40 12.42 0.84
N LEU A 88 -3.57 11.44 1.12
CA LEU A 88 -3.15 11.09 2.48
C LEU A 88 -1.75 11.64 2.75
N GLY A 89 -1.59 12.30 3.89
CA GLY A 89 -0.35 12.99 4.24
C GLY A 89 0.69 12.11 4.92
N PRO A 90 1.76 12.75 5.45
CA PRO A 90 2.87 12.02 6.06
C PRO A 90 2.48 11.15 7.25
N GLU A 91 1.39 11.46 7.93
CA GLU A 91 0.89 10.67 9.07
C GLU A 91 0.50 9.25 8.65
N VAL A 92 0.31 9.01 7.36
CA VAL A 92 0.00 7.68 6.84
C VAL A 92 1.19 7.09 6.10
N TRP A 93 1.71 7.77 5.06
CA TRP A 93 2.73 7.14 4.22
C TRP A 93 4.05 6.91 4.95
N ARG A 94 4.39 7.72 5.97
CA ARG A 94 5.60 7.50 6.77
C ARG A 94 5.53 6.23 7.61
N ILE A 95 4.34 5.90 8.13
CA ILE A 95 4.14 4.64 8.86
C ILE A 95 4.37 3.47 7.91
N LEU A 96 3.81 3.54 6.69
CA LEU A 96 3.97 2.47 5.72
C LEU A 96 5.42 2.34 5.23
N ALA A 97 6.10 3.47 5.03
CA ALA A 97 7.52 3.47 4.68
C ALA A 97 8.37 2.84 5.78
N LYS A 98 8.09 3.15 7.04
CA LYS A 98 8.78 2.54 8.18
C LYS A 98 8.54 1.03 8.21
N CYS A 99 7.31 0.59 7.98
CA CYS A 99 6.97 -0.84 7.93
C CYS A 99 7.69 -1.53 6.78
N HIS A 100 7.84 -0.86 5.64
CA HIS A 100 8.61 -1.37 4.52
C HIS A 100 10.07 -1.61 4.92
N ASP A 101 10.69 -0.66 5.63
CA ASP A 101 12.08 -0.80 6.10
C ASP A 101 12.21 -1.94 7.11
N VAL A 102 11.28 -2.04 8.05
CA VAL A 102 11.29 -3.11 9.07
C VAL A 102 11.18 -4.48 8.39
N ARG A 103 10.28 -4.61 7.41
CA ARG A 103 10.11 -5.85 6.66
C ARG A 103 11.39 -6.23 5.90
N ASN A 104 12.02 -5.25 5.26
CA ASN A 104 13.25 -5.51 4.52
C ASN A 104 14.38 -5.97 5.43
N ARG A 105 14.54 -5.37 6.61
CA ARG A 105 15.54 -5.81 7.58
C ARG A 105 15.28 -7.24 8.04
N GLY A 106 14.02 -7.57 8.33
CA GLY A 106 13.64 -8.92 8.71
C GLY A 106 13.97 -9.94 7.66
N GLU A 107 13.72 -9.60 6.39
CA GLU A 107 13.94 -10.48 5.27
C GLU A 107 15.43 -10.71 4.97
N TYR A 108 16.25 -9.65 5.06
CA TYR A 108 17.67 -9.71 4.67
C TYR A 108 18.63 -9.87 5.83
N GLU A 109 18.27 -9.42 7.02
CA GLU A 109 19.15 -9.42 8.19
C GLU A 109 18.67 -10.36 9.30
N GLY A 110 17.49 -10.93 9.15
CA GLY A 110 16.89 -11.78 10.18
C GLY A 110 16.49 -11.02 11.44
N MET A 111 16.46 -9.68 11.38
CA MET A 111 16.13 -8.82 12.52
C MET A 111 14.72 -8.29 12.38
N LEU A 112 13.83 -8.73 13.27
CA LEU A 112 12.43 -8.30 13.27
C LEU A 112 12.16 -7.43 14.49
N GLU A 113 12.11 -6.11 14.27
CA GLU A 113 11.76 -5.14 15.32
C GLU A 113 10.26 -4.82 15.27
N ILE A 114 9.45 -5.87 15.37
CA ILE A 114 8.00 -5.72 15.30
C ILE A 114 7.45 -5.64 16.72
N THR A 115 6.91 -4.46 17.04
CA THR A 115 6.29 -4.19 18.33
C THR A 115 4.78 -4.15 18.18
N GLU A 116 4.07 -4.33 19.29
CA GLU A 116 2.61 -4.17 19.30
C GLU A 116 2.20 -2.77 18.81
N ARG A 117 2.94 -1.73 19.22
CA ARG A 117 2.67 -0.35 18.80
C ARG A 117 2.80 -0.19 17.28
N LEU A 118 3.82 -0.79 16.70
CA LEU A 118 4.01 -0.72 15.25
C LEU A 118 2.83 -1.36 14.51
N VAL A 119 2.35 -2.51 14.98
CA VAL A 119 1.20 -3.19 14.39
C VAL A 119 -0.07 -2.34 14.51
N ILE A 120 -0.30 -1.72 15.68
CA ILE A 120 -1.43 -0.81 15.89
C ILE A 120 -1.37 0.35 14.90
N ASP A 121 -0.21 0.99 14.77
CA ASP A 121 -0.02 2.11 13.85
C ASP A 121 -0.24 1.68 12.39
N LEU A 122 0.27 0.51 12.04
CA LEU A 122 0.09 -0.05 10.69
C LEU A 122 -1.38 -0.33 10.39
N LEU A 123 -2.11 -0.95 11.31
CA LEU A 123 -3.53 -1.20 11.13
C LEU A 123 -4.33 0.09 10.98
N GLY A 124 -3.98 1.10 11.77
CA GLY A 124 -4.61 2.42 11.66
C GLY A 124 -4.35 3.07 10.30
N ALA A 125 -3.12 2.97 9.79
CA ALA A 125 -2.78 3.46 8.45
C ALA A 125 -3.57 2.70 7.37
N CYS A 126 -3.67 1.37 7.50
CA CYS A 126 -4.45 0.55 6.59
C CYS A 126 -5.92 0.98 6.55
N ASP A 127 -6.51 1.30 7.70
CA ASP A 127 -7.90 1.76 7.76
C ASP A 127 -8.11 3.05 6.97
N LYS A 128 -7.18 3.99 7.09
CA LYS A 128 -7.26 5.26 6.36
C LYS A 128 -7.13 5.03 4.86
N VAL A 129 -6.21 4.17 4.45
CA VAL A 129 -6.04 3.83 3.03
C VAL A 129 -7.29 3.12 2.51
N ALA A 130 -7.80 2.15 3.25
CA ALA A 130 -8.99 1.39 2.86
C ALA A 130 -10.22 2.30 2.67
N ALA A 131 -10.42 3.25 3.58
CA ALA A 131 -11.53 4.19 3.48
C ALA A 131 -11.45 5.03 2.21
N LYS A 132 -10.25 5.51 1.86
CA LYS A 132 -10.04 6.33 0.66
C LYS A 132 -10.20 5.52 -0.62
N VAL A 133 -9.62 4.32 -0.66
CA VAL A 133 -9.73 3.44 -1.83
C VAL A 133 -11.19 3.05 -2.08
N SER A 134 -11.91 2.72 -1.00
CA SER A 134 -13.32 2.33 -1.10
C SER A 134 -14.23 3.46 -1.61
N ALA A 135 -13.78 4.70 -1.48
CA ALA A 135 -14.52 5.86 -1.99
C ALA A 135 -14.25 6.13 -3.46
N LEU A 136 -13.25 5.46 -4.07
CA LEU A 136 -12.97 5.64 -5.50
C LEU A 136 -14.00 4.88 -6.34
N THR A 137 -14.47 5.54 -7.40
CA THR A 137 -15.32 4.86 -8.39
C THR A 137 -14.45 3.92 -9.22
N PRO A 138 -14.80 2.64 -9.35
CA PRO A 138 -14.00 1.72 -10.19
C PRO A 138 -13.81 2.25 -11.61
N PRO A 139 -12.64 2.00 -12.23
CA PRO A 139 -12.42 2.39 -13.62
C PRO A 139 -13.45 1.77 -14.55
N SER A 140 -13.73 2.42 -15.68
CA SER A 140 -14.62 1.86 -16.68
C SER A 140 -14.05 0.55 -17.24
N PRO A 141 -14.93 -0.46 -17.50
CA PRO A 141 -14.48 -1.72 -18.10
C PRO A 141 -13.86 -1.55 -19.47
#